data_1954791460cd3e6884519b6e5253c837
#
_entry.id   1954791460cd3e6884519b6e5253c837
#
_cell.length_a   1.000
_cell.length_b   1.000
_cell.length_c   1.000
_cell.angle_alpha   90.00
_cell.angle_beta   90.00
_cell.angle_gamma   90.00
#
_symmetry.space_group_name_H-M   'P 1'
#
loop_
_entity.id
_entity.type
_entity.pdbx_description
1 polymer ?
#
loop_
_entity_poly.entity_id
_entity_poly.type
_entity_poly.pdbx_seq_one_letter_code
_entity_poly.pdbx_strand_id
1 'polypeptide(L)'
;MNKKKFALNEIICADSRELSKHVAPDSVALTVTSPPYRNAINYSQHVKNAKSGKNKSFRGNEEGTLEKYLDDMEKIFSEVNSVTMPGGFCCIVIADELSEGTLIPLPSLLVSRLLNPDDEESGWHLRDMIIWNKVTAGRSGAGN
;
A
#
# COMPACT_ATOMS: atom_id res chain seq x y z
N MET A 1 -22.38 -12.57 -24.11
CA MET A 1 -21.69 -12.18 -22.87
C MET A 1 -20.55 -11.25 -23.26
N ASN A 2 -20.63 -9.95 -22.92
CA ASN A 2 -19.52 -9.02 -23.16
C ASN A 2 -18.38 -9.40 -22.22
N LYS A 3 -17.29 -9.91 -22.77
CA LYS A 3 -16.05 -10.10 -21.99
C LYS A 3 -15.58 -8.71 -21.56
N LYS A 4 -15.57 -8.46 -20.25
CA LYS A 4 -14.99 -7.24 -19.69
C LYS A 4 -13.54 -7.17 -20.17
N LYS A 5 -13.21 -6.14 -20.96
CA LYS A 5 -11.85 -5.94 -21.47
C LYS A 5 -11.07 -5.27 -20.33
N PHE A 6 -10.13 -5.97 -19.73
CA PHE A 6 -9.24 -5.39 -18.74
C PHE A 6 -8.16 -4.56 -19.44
N ALA A 7 -7.81 -3.44 -18.83
CA ALA A 7 -6.80 -2.54 -19.36
C ALA A 7 -5.39 -3.16 -19.28
N LEU A 8 -4.61 -3.02 -20.34
CA LEU A 8 -3.21 -3.40 -20.40
C LEU A 8 -2.39 -2.16 -20.75
N ASN A 9 -1.30 -1.93 -20.01
CA ASN A 9 -0.41 -0.77 -20.22
C ASN A 9 -1.12 0.58 -20.07
N GLU A 10 -2.10 0.66 -19.17
CA GLU A 10 -2.87 1.87 -18.92
C GLU A 10 -2.68 2.35 -17.48
N ILE A 11 -2.80 3.66 -17.29
CA ILE A 11 -2.86 4.28 -15.97
C ILE A 11 -4.33 4.45 -15.61
N ILE A 12 -4.77 3.83 -14.52
CA ILE A 12 -6.15 3.90 -14.04
C ILE A 12 -6.17 4.69 -12.73
N CYS A 13 -6.97 5.76 -12.70
CA CYS A 13 -7.24 6.52 -11.48
C CYS A 13 -8.50 5.96 -10.81
N ALA A 14 -8.32 5.08 -9.83
CA ALA A 14 -9.41 4.42 -9.11
C ALA A 14 -9.04 4.18 -7.64
N ASP A 15 -10.01 3.75 -6.86
CA ASP A 15 -9.77 3.30 -5.48
C ASP A 15 -9.15 1.90 -5.50
N SER A 16 -8.00 1.73 -4.83
CA SER A 16 -7.31 0.44 -4.77
C SER A 16 -8.12 -0.67 -4.08
N ARG A 17 -9.12 -0.30 -3.27
CA ARG A 17 -10.08 -1.24 -2.65
C ARG A 17 -11.08 -1.83 -3.65
N GLU A 18 -11.00 -1.43 -4.92
CA GLU A 18 -11.85 -1.88 -6.03
C GLU A 18 -11.01 -2.42 -7.20
N LEU A 19 -9.77 -2.83 -6.93
CA LEU A 19 -8.80 -3.24 -7.95
C LEU A 19 -9.34 -4.36 -8.86
N SER A 20 -10.04 -5.33 -8.30
CA SER A 20 -10.68 -6.43 -9.03
C SER A 20 -11.74 -6.01 -10.08
N LYS A 21 -12.21 -4.74 -10.00
CA LYS A 21 -13.07 -4.18 -11.05
C LYS A 21 -12.29 -3.80 -12.31
N HIS A 22 -10.99 -3.59 -12.20
CA HIS A 22 -10.12 -3.06 -13.24
C HIS A 22 -9.10 -4.07 -13.75
N VAL A 23 -8.74 -5.05 -12.95
CA VAL A 23 -7.74 -6.07 -13.24
C VAL A 23 -8.37 -7.46 -13.18
N ALA A 24 -7.99 -8.34 -14.10
CA ALA A 24 -8.53 -9.70 -14.13
C ALA A 24 -8.00 -10.52 -12.94
N PRO A 25 -8.79 -11.43 -12.37
CA PRO A 25 -8.29 -12.38 -11.39
C PRO A 25 -7.11 -13.19 -11.95
N ASP A 26 -6.20 -13.59 -11.08
CA ASP A 26 -5.06 -14.47 -11.41
C ASP A 26 -4.22 -14.00 -12.61
N SER A 27 -4.12 -12.69 -12.84
CA SER A 27 -3.46 -12.14 -14.02
C SER A 27 -2.18 -11.36 -13.74
N VAL A 28 -1.92 -11.01 -12.49
CA VAL A 28 -0.78 -10.19 -12.07
C VAL A 28 0.34 -11.06 -11.54
N ALA A 29 1.48 -11.07 -12.21
CA ALA A 29 2.66 -11.82 -11.76
C ALA A 29 3.45 -11.07 -10.66
N LEU A 30 3.41 -9.75 -10.67
CA LEU A 30 4.15 -8.92 -9.71
C LEU A 30 3.41 -7.61 -9.46
N THR A 31 3.17 -7.31 -8.19
CA THR A 31 2.79 -5.99 -7.71
C THR A 31 3.98 -5.34 -7.01
N VAL A 32 4.24 -4.08 -7.31
CA VAL A 32 5.23 -3.25 -6.58
C VAL A 32 4.52 -1.98 -6.13
N THR A 33 4.53 -1.71 -4.83
CA THR A 33 3.83 -0.55 -4.28
C THR A 33 4.54 0.03 -3.07
N SER A 34 4.30 1.32 -2.83
CA SER A 34 4.62 2.00 -1.58
C SER A 34 3.32 2.61 -1.06
N PRO A 35 2.66 1.99 -0.09
CA PRO A 35 1.42 2.52 0.45
C PRO A 35 1.65 3.89 1.11
N PRO A 36 0.61 4.73 1.25
CA PRO A 36 0.75 6.02 1.89
C PRO A 36 1.18 5.82 3.35
N TYR A 37 2.16 6.61 3.79
CA TYR A 37 2.58 6.62 5.18
C TYR A 37 1.50 7.28 6.05
N ARG A 38 1.18 6.67 7.19
CA ARG A 38 0.09 7.12 8.05
C ARG A 38 0.22 8.57 8.50
N ASN A 39 1.38 8.97 9.01
CA ASN A 39 1.62 10.32 9.59
C ASN A 39 2.84 11.04 8.99
N ALA A 40 3.62 10.41 8.10
CA ALA A 40 4.90 10.98 7.67
C ALA A 40 4.75 12.12 6.65
N ILE A 41 3.63 12.18 5.92
CA ILE A 41 3.41 13.14 4.85
C ILE A 41 1.98 13.66 4.90
N ASN A 42 1.83 14.98 5.03
CA ASN A 42 0.53 15.62 4.88
C ASN A 42 0.18 15.73 3.38
N TYR A 43 -0.42 14.70 2.84
CA TYR A 43 -0.82 14.66 1.42
C TYR A 43 -1.85 15.73 1.05
N SER A 44 -2.59 16.29 2.04
CA SER A 44 -3.59 17.33 1.80
C SER A 44 -2.96 18.69 1.40
N GLN A 45 -1.73 18.96 1.79
CA GLN A 45 -1.01 20.19 1.40
C GLN A 45 -0.54 20.16 -0.06
N HIS A 46 -0.22 18.99 -0.60
CA HIS A 46 0.20 18.85 -1.99
C HIS A 46 -0.95 19.02 -2.98
N VAL A 47 -2.18 18.73 -2.57
CA VAL A 47 -3.38 18.86 -3.43
C VAL A 47 -3.89 20.30 -3.53
N LYS A 48 -3.61 21.18 -2.57
CA LYS A 48 -4.01 22.59 -2.61
C LYS A 48 -3.40 23.36 -3.78
N ASN A 49 -2.30 22.88 -4.34
CA ASN A 49 -1.63 23.50 -5.50
C ASN A 49 -2.11 22.90 -6.85
N ALA A 50 -2.87 21.83 -6.85
CA ALA A 50 -3.47 21.29 -8.06
C ALA A 50 -4.83 21.99 -8.29
N LYS A 51 -4.91 22.83 -9.32
CA LYS A 51 -6.14 23.53 -9.76
C LYS A 51 -7.17 22.55 -10.36
N SER A 52 -7.46 21.44 -9.74
CA SER A 52 -8.55 20.59 -10.20
C SER A 52 -9.42 20.15 -9.04
N GLY A 53 -10.67 20.60 -9.10
CA GLY A 53 -11.67 20.31 -8.09
C GLY A 53 -12.04 18.84 -8.03
N LYS A 54 -12.47 18.42 -6.86
CA LYS A 54 -13.27 17.21 -6.56
C LYS A 54 -12.56 15.86 -6.53
N ASN A 55 -11.25 15.76 -6.52
CA ASN A 55 -10.65 14.49 -6.10
C ASN A 55 -10.55 14.49 -4.57
N LYS A 56 -11.37 13.66 -3.93
CA LYS A 56 -11.11 13.22 -2.55
C LYS A 56 -9.82 12.39 -2.63
N SER A 57 -8.66 13.06 -2.60
CA SER A 57 -7.41 12.36 -2.44
C SER A 57 -7.53 11.51 -1.17
N PHE A 58 -6.98 10.32 -1.22
CA PHE A 58 -6.77 9.50 -0.05
C PHE A 58 -6.04 10.39 0.97
N ARG A 59 -6.78 10.94 1.90
CA ARG A 59 -6.21 11.60 3.06
C ARG A 59 -5.61 10.47 3.86
N GLY A 60 -4.28 10.38 3.88
CA GLY A 60 -3.65 9.69 4.99
C GLY A 60 -4.32 10.25 6.24
N ASN A 61 -4.99 9.41 6.98
CA ASN A 61 -6.00 9.81 7.96
C ASN A 61 -5.43 10.81 8.95
N GLU A 62 -5.80 12.09 8.82
CA GLU A 62 -5.62 13.07 9.89
C GLU A 62 -6.39 12.68 11.17
N GLU A 63 -7.24 11.65 11.11
CA GLU A 63 -8.07 11.14 12.22
C GLU A 63 -8.04 9.60 12.34
N GLY A 64 -7.17 8.89 11.59
CA GLY A 64 -7.17 7.42 11.60
C GLY A 64 -6.26 6.85 12.67
N THR A 65 -6.83 6.02 13.52
CA THR A 65 -6.04 5.17 14.42
C THR A 65 -5.14 4.23 13.62
N LEU A 66 -4.09 3.71 14.25
CA LEU A 66 -3.24 2.69 13.65
C LEU A 66 -4.05 1.48 13.16
N GLU A 67 -5.03 1.05 13.95
CA GLU A 67 -5.93 -0.05 13.58
C GLU A 67 -6.69 0.23 12.28
N LYS A 68 -7.27 1.42 12.14
CA LYS A 68 -7.98 1.79 10.93
C LYS A 68 -7.07 1.80 9.70
N TYR A 69 -5.83 2.27 9.85
CA TYR A 69 -4.84 2.21 8.78
C TYR A 69 -4.55 0.76 8.36
N LEU A 70 -4.33 -0.14 9.34
CA LEU A 70 -4.06 -1.55 9.08
C LEU A 70 -5.27 -2.24 8.43
N ASP A 71 -6.50 -1.94 8.88
CA ASP A 71 -7.74 -2.46 8.28
C ASP A 71 -7.92 -2.01 6.81
N ASP A 72 -7.58 -0.76 6.51
CA ASP A 72 -7.64 -0.25 5.14
C ASP A 72 -6.57 -0.92 4.25
N MET A 73 -5.36 -1.14 4.78
CA MET A 73 -4.30 -1.86 4.08
C MET A 73 -4.67 -3.33 3.84
N GLU A 74 -5.24 -4.00 4.82
CA GLU A 74 -5.73 -5.37 4.69
C GLU A 74 -6.74 -5.52 3.54
N LYS A 75 -7.71 -4.61 3.45
CA LYS A 75 -8.69 -4.58 2.35
C LYS A 75 -8.02 -4.39 0.99
N ILE A 76 -7.06 -3.44 0.89
CA ILE A 76 -6.34 -3.19 -0.35
C ILE A 76 -5.52 -4.42 -0.77
N PHE A 77 -4.79 -5.03 0.16
CA PHE A 77 -3.96 -6.18 -0.15
C PHE A 77 -4.76 -7.48 -0.36
N SER A 78 -5.99 -7.57 0.16
CA SER A 78 -6.94 -8.61 -0.22
C SER A 78 -7.35 -8.48 -1.70
N GLU A 79 -7.63 -7.26 -2.18
CA GLU A 79 -7.89 -7.01 -3.60
C GLU A 79 -6.65 -7.32 -4.47
N VAL A 80 -5.45 -6.96 -4.01
CA VAL A 80 -4.20 -7.32 -4.71
C VAL A 80 -4.03 -8.83 -4.78
N ASN A 81 -4.34 -9.56 -3.70
CA ASN A 81 -4.29 -11.03 -3.69
C ASN A 81 -5.22 -11.62 -4.74
N SER A 82 -6.47 -11.15 -4.82
CA SER A 82 -7.49 -11.66 -5.74
C SER A 82 -7.13 -11.53 -7.23
N VAL A 83 -6.21 -10.63 -7.59
CA VAL A 83 -5.75 -10.43 -8.96
C VAL A 83 -4.36 -11.03 -9.22
N THR A 84 -3.65 -11.39 -8.15
CA THR A 84 -2.30 -12.00 -8.25
C THR A 84 -2.42 -13.46 -8.65
N MET A 85 -1.67 -13.87 -9.66
CA MET A 85 -1.65 -15.27 -10.10
C MET A 85 -0.99 -16.17 -9.05
N PRO A 86 -1.33 -17.44 -8.98
CA PRO A 86 -0.62 -18.41 -8.14
C PRO A 86 0.89 -18.38 -8.38
N GLY A 87 1.68 -18.22 -7.30
CA GLY A 87 3.13 -18.04 -7.38
C GLY A 87 3.60 -16.63 -7.76
N GLY A 88 2.69 -15.68 -7.92
CA GLY A 88 3.01 -14.26 -8.12
C GLY A 88 3.52 -13.58 -6.84
N PHE A 89 4.04 -12.37 -6.97
CA PHE A 89 4.67 -11.64 -5.87
C PHE A 89 4.02 -10.28 -5.63
N CYS A 90 4.03 -9.84 -4.38
CA CYS A 90 3.73 -8.48 -3.99
C CYS A 90 4.91 -7.90 -3.20
N CYS A 91 5.55 -6.85 -3.74
CA CYS A 91 6.63 -6.13 -3.10
C CYS A 91 6.09 -4.84 -2.49
N ILE A 92 6.17 -4.71 -1.17
CA ILE A 92 5.68 -3.55 -0.43
C ILE A 92 6.87 -2.77 0.11
N VAL A 93 7.02 -1.51 -0.33
CA VAL A 93 8.04 -0.60 0.21
C VAL A 93 7.40 0.22 1.32
N ILE A 94 7.77 -0.07 2.55
CA ILE A 94 7.20 0.55 3.75
C ILE A 94 8.31 0.74 4.79
N ALA A 95 8.18 1.71 5.68
CA ALA A 95 9.13 1.97 6.75
C ALA A 95 8.41 2.05 8.09
N ASP A 96 9.18 1.87 9.17
CA ASP A 96 8.71 2.16 10.52
C ASP A 96 8.30 3.62 10.64
N GLU A 97 7.37 3.90 11.51
CA GLU A 97 6.88 5.23 11.82
C GLU A 97 7.34 5.67 13.20
N LEU A 98 7.83 6.91 13.31
CA LEU A 98 8.06 7.54 14.61
C LEU A 98 6.86 8.43 14.94
N SER A 99 6.13 8.10 15.99
CA SER A 99 4.97 8.86 16.46
C SER A 99 5.14 9.20 17.92
N GLU A 100 5.14 10.50 18.26
CA GLU A 100 5.27 10.99 19.65
C GLU A 100 6.46 10.39 20.42
N GLY A 101 7.58 10.20 19.74
CA GLY A 101 8.79 9.61 20.33
C GLY A 101 8.76 8.08 20.44
N THR A 102 7.70 7.42 20.00
CA THR A 102 7.56 5.97 19.99
C THR A 102 7.71 5.42 18.58
N LEU A 103 8.56 4.42 18.40
CA LEU A 103 8.72 3.71 17.12
C LEU A 103 7.57 2.71 16.95
N ILE A 104 6.84 2.87 15.84
CA ILE A 104 5.78 1.95 15.43
C ILE A 104 6.32 1.08 14.28
N PRO A 105 6.45 -0.23 14.48
CA PRO A 105 7.02 -1.14 13.49
C PRO A 105 5.98 -1.50 12.41
N LEU A 106 5.60 -0.53 11.57
CA LEU A 106 4.55 -0.72 10.56
C LEU A 106 4.77 -1.93 9.64
N PRO A 107 6.00 -2.23 9.15
CA PRO A 107 6.21 -3.41 8.32
C PRO A 107 5.79 -4.71 9.02
N SER A 108 6.18 -4.88 10.28
CA SER A 108 5.87 -6.08 11.07
C SER A 108 4.37 -6.20 11.37
N LEU A 109 3.72 -5.08 11.69
CA LEU A 109 2.28 -5.04 11.95
C LEU A 109 1.49 -5.35 10.68
N LEU A 110 1.90 -4.80 9.53
CA LEU A 110 1.26 -5.09 8.26
C LEU A 110 1.44 -6.55 7.87
N VAL A 111 2.65 -7.10 7.99
CA VAL A 111 2.90 -8.53 7.74
C VAL A 111 1.99 -9.40 8.61
N SER A 112 1.90 -9.10 9.91
CA SER A 112 1.02 -9.83 10.83
C SER A 112 -0.46 -9.79 10.43
N ARG A 113 -0.92 -8.70 9.81
CA ARG A 113 -2.30 -8.58 9.32
C ARG A 113 -2.55 -9.34 8.04
N LEU A 114 -1.55 -9.38 7.14
CA LEU A 114 -1.70 -9.99 5.82
C LEU A 114 -1.49 -11.51 5.84
N LEU A 115 -0.71 -11.99 6.79
CA LEU A 115 -0.52 -13.43 6.95
C LEU A 115 -1.69 -14.00 7.76
N ASN A 116 -2.44 -14.89 7.15
CA ASN A 116 -3.43 -15.68 7.86
C ASN A 116 -2.83 -17.05 8.17
N PRO A 117 -2.39 -17.33 9.42
CA PRO A 117 -1.76 -18.58 9.77
C PRO A 117 -2.74 -19.78 9.74
N ASP A 118 -4.04 -19.50 9.76
CA ASP A 118 -5.09 -20.51 9.81
C ASP A 118 -5.62 -20.90 8.42
N ASP A 119 -5.17 -20.22 7.36
CA ASP A 119 -5.60 -20.44 5.99
C ASP A 119 -4.40 -20.59 5.04
N GLU A 120 -3.89 -21.78 4.94
CA GLU A 120 -2.71 -22.09 4.10
C GLU A 120 -3.02 -21.97 2.59
N GLU A 121 -4.30 -21.97 2.19
CA GLU A 121 -4.67 -22.01 0.77
C GLU A 121 -4.99 -20.64 0.16
N SER A 122 -5.41 -19.66 0.94
CA SER A 122 -5.95 -18.38 0.42
C SER A 122 -5.21 -17.12 0.83
N GLY A 123 -4.14 -17.22 1.60
CA GLY A 123 -3.44 -16.07 2.17
C GLY A 123 -2.13 -15.71 1.48
N TRP A 124 -1.56 -14.60 1.90
CA TRP A 124 -0.20 -14.22 1.58
C TRP A 124 0.82 -15.04 2.38
N HIS A 125 1.94 -15.39 1.74
CA HIS A 125 3.09 -15.98 2.41
C HIS A 125 4.25 -14.99 2.41
N LEU A 126 4.86 -14.75 3.57
CA LEU A 126 6.05 -13.91 3.64
C LEU A 126 7.24 -14.66 3.02
N ARG A 127 7.74 -14.14 1.90
CA ARG A 127 8.91 -14.70 1.24
C ARG A 127 10.21 -14.20 1.84
N ASP A 128 10.32 -12.88 2.03
CA ASP A 128 11.54 -12.24 2.50
C ASP A 128 11.28 -10.84 3.04
N MET A 129 12.17 -10.33 3.88
CA MET A 129 12.22 -8.95 4.35
C MET A 129 13.55 -8.33 3.93
N ILE A 130 13.49 -7.39 2.98
CA ILE A 130 14.68 -6.74 2.43
C ILE A 130 14.86 -5.38 3.10
N ILE A 131 16.01 -5.15 3.71
CA ILE A 131 16.35 -3.86 4.29
C ILE A 131 16.99 -2.98 3.21
N TRP A 132 16.29 -1.93 2.82
CA TRP A 132 16.85 -0.92 1.93
C TRP A 132 17.62 0.14 2.73
N ASN A 133 18.92 -0.04 2.84
CA ASN A 133 19.80 0.95 3.47
C ASN A 133 20.04 2.12 2.50
N LYS A 134 19.39 3.25 2.76
CA LYS A 134 19.62 4.48 2.01
C LYS A 134 20.86 5.18 2.54
N VAL A 135 22.01 4.89 1.94
CA VAL A 135 23.23 5.68 2.18
C VAL A 135 23.04 7.03 1.48
N THR A 136 22.55 8.02 2.19
CA THR A 136 22.56 9.41 1.69
C THR A 136 23.99 9.96 1.85
N ALA A 137 24.75 9.96 0.77
CA ALA A 137 25.91 10.85 0.67
C ALA A 137 25.37 12.30 0.74
N GLY A 138 25.61 13.00 1.84
CA GLY A 138 25.17 14.37 2.03
C GLY A 138 23.83 14.51 2.73
N ARG A 139 23.74 14.07 3.96
CA ARG A 139 22.75 14.58 4.88
C ARG A 139 23.20 15.96 5.32
N SER A 140 22.88 16.99 4.53
CA SER A 140 22.83 18.35 5.07
C SER A 140 21.82 18.31 6.20
N GLY A 141 22.32 18.58 7.41
CA GLY A 141 21.57 18.45 8.62
C GLY A 141 20.20 19.10 8.52
N ALA A 142 19.18 18.33 8.76
CA ALA A 142 17.98 18.87 9.33
C ALA A 142 18.38 19.33 10.74
N GLY A 143 18.62 20.61 10.87
CA GLY A 143 18.83 21.25 12.13
C GLY A 143 17.64 21.06 13.05
N ASN A 144 17.93 21.04 14.26
CA ASN A 144 17.23 21.22 15.52
C ASN A 144 15.73 21.49 15.47
#